data_ae5a4f1ba4326fe50dac617d71b1f370
#
_entry.id   ae5a4f1ba4326fe50dac617d71b1f370
#
_cell.length_a   1.000
_cell.length_b   1.000
_cell.length_c   1.000
_cell.angle_alpha   90.00
_cell.angle_beta   90.00
_cell.angle_gamma   90.00
#
_symmetry.space_group_name_H-M   'P 1'
#
loop_
_entity.id
_entity.type
_entity.pdbx_description
1 polymer ?
#
loop_
_entity_poly.entity_id
_entity_poly.type
_entity_poly.pdbx_seq_one_letter_code
_entity_poly.pdbx_strand_id
1 'polypeptide(L)'
;PYYDLVEAYVGVSGMKEGLAQYPDGPFQPPMGLNCNEFAVRNRVKEAFGYTITQGRTANLTRPLNGRQACHYCGPCEHGCVTHSYFSSAFTTMKDALDTGRCTLVTGGMAYQVLMDAKTRRARGVLYIDRATRQPKEIFGRAVALCAQTLESVRMLFNSATSQDPAGLANSSGMLGKYLM
;
A
#
# COMPACT_ATOMS: atom_id res chain seq x y z
N PRO A 1 -4.86 17.78 -5.61
CA PRO A 1 -4.82 17.22 -6.97
C PRO A 1 -4.33 15.74 -6.99
N TYR A 2 -3.18 15.42 -6.34
CA TYR A 2 -2.66 14.06 -6.36
C TYR A 2 -3.49 13.10 -5.51
N TYR A 3 -3.98 13.54 -4.36
CA TYR A 3 -4.89 12.74 -3.54
C TYR A 3 -6.19 12.44 -4.29
N ASP A 4 -6.78 13.44 -4.97
CA ASP A 4 -8.00 13.26 -5.76
C ASP A 4 -7.80 12.24 -6.89
N LEU A 5 -6.62 12.28 -7.55
CA LEU A 5 -6.26 11.30 -8.57
C LEU A 5 -6.21 9.88 -8.01
N VAL A 6 -5.55 9.71 -6.85
CA VAL A 6 -5.42 8.40 -6.19
C VAL A 6 -6.78 7.91 -5.70
N GLU A 7 -7.56 8.76 -5.06
CA GLU A 7 -8.90 8.43 -4.56
C GLU A 7 -9.85 8.02 -5.68
N ALA A 8 -9.83 8.73 -6.81
CA ALA A 8 -10.62 8.38 -7.99
C ALA A 8 -10.16 7.06 -8.63
N TYR A 9 -8.85 6.83 -8.76
CA TYR A 9 -8.28 5.61 -9.32
C TYR A 9 -8.56 4.38 -8.44
N VAL A 10 -8.38 4.52 -7.14
CA VAL A 10 -8.68 3.47 -6.16
C VAL A 10 -10.18 3.20 -6.10
N GLY A 11 -10.99 4.23 -6.28
CA GLY A 11 -12.44 4.17 -6.10
C GLY A 11 -12.82 4.23 -4.64
N VAL A 12 -12.24 5.18 -3.90
CA VAL A 12 -12.56 5.39 -2.48
C VAL A 12 -14.04 5.72 -2.34
N SER A 13 -14.73 5.02 -1.48
CA SER A 13 -16.12 5.34 -1.08
C SER A 13 -16.10 6.19 0.19
N GLY A 14 -17.00 7.15 0.27
CA GLY A 14 -17.07 8.05 1.41
C GLY A 14 -18.12 9.14 1.27
N MET A 15 -18.32 9.88 2.33
CA MET A 15 -19.25 11.01 2.37
C MET A 15 -18.47 12.32 2.30
N LYS A 16 -19.01 13.31 1.59
CA LYS A 16 -18.55 14.69 1.64
C LYS A 16 -19.23 15.37 2.80
N GLU A 17 -18.46 15.86 3.75
CA GLU A 17 -18.99 16.37 5.01
C GLU A 17 -18.62 17.82 5.27
N GLY A 18 -17.75 18.41 4.45
CA GLY A 18 -17.31 19.80 4.56
C GLY A 18 -16.50 20.08 5.83
N LEU A 19 -15.86 19.05 6.43
CA LEU A 19 -15.07 19.20 7.63
C LEU A 19 -13.64 19.65 7.29
N ALA A 20 -13.17 20.73 7.88
CA ALA A 20 -11.84 21.28 7.61
C ALA A 20 -10.70 20.28 7.87
N GLN A 21 -10.82 19.47 8.92
CA GLN A 21 -9.85 18.42 9.29
C GLN A 21 -9.98 17.15 8.44
N TYR A 22 -11.00 17.06 7.59
CA TYR A 22 -11.30 15.88 6.80
C TYR A 22 -11.72 16.29 5.37
N PRO A 23 -10.77 16.76 4.54
CA PRO A 23 -11.06 17.35 3.23
C PRO A 23 -11.87 16.43 2.33
N ASP A 24 -12.83 16.99 1.60
CA ASP A 24 -13.63 16.24 0.65
C ASP A 24 -12.85 15.88 -0.60
N GLY A 25 -13.18 14.74 -1.22
CA GLY A 25 -12.56 14.21 -2.43
C GLY A 25 -13.60 13.66 -3.43
N PRO A 26 -13.14 13.09 -4.55
CA PRO A 26 -14.00 12.50 -5.59
C PRO A 26 -14.45 11.08 -5.20
N PHE A 27 -15.18 10.95 -4.08
CA PHE A 27 -15.61 9.66 -3.55
C PHE A 27 -16.76 9.05 -4.32
N GLN A 28 -16.77 7.71 -4.39
CA GLN A 28 -18.00 6.97 -4.65
C GLN A 28 -18.96 7.11 -3.48
N PRO A 29 -20.25 6.83 -3.63
CA PRO A 29 -21.19 6.85 -2.52
C PRO A 29 -20.68 6.08 -1.32
N PRO A 30 -20.94 6.53 -0.08
CA PRO A 30 -20.46 5.84 1.10
C PRO A 30 -21.09 4.46 1.26
N MET A 31 -20.41 3.56 1.95
CA MET A 31 -21.01 2.31 2.41
C MET A 31 -22.05 2.64 3.49
N GLY A 32 -23.23 2.00 3.44
CA GLY A 32 -24.32 2.29 4.37
C GLY A 32 -23.97 1.97 5.84
N LEU A 33 -24.47 2.78 6.75
CA LEU A 33 -24.48 2.45 8.17
C LEU A 33 -25.54 1.35 8.46
N ASN A 34 -25.22 0.45 9.37
CA ASN A 34 -26.21 -0.48 9.91
C ASN A 34 -27.14 0.23 10.93
N CYS A 35 -28.20 -0.44 11.35
CA CYS A 35 -29.21 0.16 12.26
C CYS A 35 -28.62 0.61 13.60
N ASN A 36 -27.65 -0.12 14.15
CA ASN A 36 -27.00 0.23 15.42
C ASN A 36 -26.11 1.45 15.27
N GLU A 37 -25.29 1.49 14.21
CA GLU A 37 -24.44 2.63 13.88
C GLU A 37 -25.27 3.91 13.66
N PHE A 38 -26.41 3.77 13.00
CA PHE A 38 -27.34 4.87 12.78
C PHE A 38 -27.93 5.39 14.10
N ALA A 39 -28.33 4.50 15.00
CA ALA A 39 -28.84 4.85 16.32
C ALA A 39 -27.78 5.57 17.18
N VAL A 40 -26.53 5.04 17.19
CA VAL A 40 -25.42 5.66 17.91
C VAL A 40 -25.08 7.02 17.34
N ARG A 41 -25.02 7.17 16.02
CA ARG A 41 -24.77 8.46 15.34
C ARG A 41 -25.77 9.52 15.79
N ASN A 42 -27.05 9.19 15.79
CA ASN A 42 -28.10 10.14 16.18
C ASN A 42 -27.98 10.54 17.65
N ARG A 43 -27.82 9.56 18.54
CA ARG A 43 -27.66 9.83 19.97
C ARG A 43 -26.44 10.67 20.31
N VAL A 44 -25.30 10.40 19.67
CA VAL A 44 -24.08 11.19 19.87
C VAL A 44 -24.28 12.62 19.37
N LYS A 45 -24.99 12.79 18.26
CA LYS A 45 -25.32 14.11 17.74
C LYS A 45 -26.22 14.88 18.70
N GLU A 46 -27.26 14.25 19.25
CA GLU A 46 -28.20 14.85 20.20
C GLU A 46 -27.54 15.20 21.53
N ALA A 47 -26.76 14.26 22.10
CA ALA A 47 -26.18 14.40 23.42
C ALA A 47 -24.97 15.32 23.48
N PHE A 48 -24.12 15.34 22.44
CA PHE A 48 -22.82 15.99 22.46
C PHE A 48 -22.58 16.97 21.31
N GLY A 49 -23.47 17.04 20.34
CA GLY A 49 -23.27 17.83 19.13
C GLY A 49 -22.23 17.31 18.17
N TYR A 50 -21.61 16.15 18.46
CA TYR A 50 -20.57 15.57 17.60
C TYR A 50 -21.17 14.90 16.37
N THR A 51 -20.41 14.94 15.28
CA THR A 51 -20.77 14.27 14.03
C THR A 51 -19.98 12.98 13.92
N ILE A 52 -20.68 11.86 13.89
CA ILE A 52 -20.09 10.57 13.51
C ILE A 52 -20.21 10.45 11.99
N THR A 53 -19.07 10.34 11.34
CA THR A 53 -18.96 10.21 9.88
C THR A 53 -18.90 8.75 9.46
N GLN A 54 -19.25 8.48 8.21
CA GLN A 54 -18.96 7.18 7.61
C GLN A 54 -17.49 7.17 7.20
N GLY A 55 -16.72 6.20 7.70
CA GLY A 55 -15.31 6.06 7.35
C GLY A 55 -15.10 5.95 5.85
N ARG A 56 -14.10 6.65 5.33
CA ARG A 56 -13.64 6.48 3.95
C ARG A 56 -12.98 5.13 3.81
N THR A 57 -13.30 4.40 2.77
CA THR A 57 -12.77 3.05 2.57
C THR A 57 -12.42 2.83 1.10
N ALA A 58 -11.37 2.04 0.88
CA ALA A 58 -10.95 1.62 -0.45
C ALA A 58 -11.77 0.42 -0.97
N ASN A 59 -13.08 0.45 -0.70
CA ASN A 59 -14.05 -0.52 -1.19
C ASN A 59 -14.99 0.17 -2.19
N LEU A 60 -15.19 -0.44 -3.34
CA LEU A 60 -16.11 0.07 -4.34
C LEU A 60 -17.56 -0.09 -3.92
N THR A 61 -18.35 0.96 -4.06
CA THR A 61 -19.81 0.91 -3.96
C THR A 61 -20.48 0.93 -5.33
N ARG A 62 -19.71 1.21 -6.38
CA ARG A 62 -20.09 1.12 -7.80
C ARG A 62 -18.96 0.46 -8.59
N PRO A 63 -19.25 -0.26 -9.69
CA PRO A 63 -18.20 -0.82 -10.53
C PRO A 63 -17.21 0.23 -11.03
N LEU A 64 -15.93 -0.12 -11.10
CA LEU A 64 -14.86 0.75 -11.58
C LEU A 64 -13.74 -0.08 -12.22
N ASN A 65 -13.36 0.22 -13.45
CA ASN A 65 -12.23 -0.39 -14.18
C ASN A 65 -12.22 -1.93 -14.11
N GLY A 66 -13.36 -2.56 -14.37
CA GLY A 66 -13.53 -4.02 -14.38
C GLY A 66 -13.70 -4.65 -12.98
N ARG A 67 -13.55 -3.90 -11.92
CA ARG A 67 -13.85 -4.32 -10.55
C ARG A 67 -15.33 -4.11 -10.23
N GLN A 68 -15.91 -4.99 -9.44
CA GLN A 68 -17.34 -4.92 -9.09
C GLN A 68 -17.56 -4.24 -7.73
N ALA A 69 -18.78 -3.80 -7.49
CA ALA A 69 -19.17 -3.25 -6.20
C ALA A 69 -19.04 -4.29 -5.06
N CYS A 70 -18.83 -3.81 -3.85
CA CYS A 70 -18.83 -4.64 -2.66
C CYS A 70 -20.20 -5.25 -2.41
N HIS A 71 -20.25 -6.54 -2.09
CA HIS A 71 -21.46 -7.26 -1.69
C HIS A 71 -21.46 -7.65 -0.19
N TYR A 72 -20.62 -7.01 0.60
CA TYR A 72 -20.58 -7.11 2.07
C TYR A 72 -20.31 -8.52 2.61
N CYS A 73 -19.50 -9.34 1.91
CA CYS A 73 -19.20 -10.72 2.32
C CYS A 73 -18.20 -10.86 3.48
N GLY A 74 -17.46 -9.81 3.83
CA GLY A 74 -16.56 -9.76 4.98
C GLY A 74 -15.08 -10.13 4.77
N PRO A 75 -14.67 -11.15 4.00
CA PRO A 75 -13.28 -11.61 3.94
C PRO A 75 -12.39 -10.74 3.03
N CYS A 76 -12.39 -9.43 3.21
CA CYS A 76 -11.66 -8.48 2.36
C CYS A 76 -10.16 -8.77 2.29
N GLU A 77 -9.53 -9.07 3.43
CA GLU A 77 -8.09 -9.29 3.56
C GLU A 77 -7.63 -10.69 3.13
N HIS A 78 -8.57 -11.63 2.97
CA HIS A 78 -8.29 -13.00 2.52
C HIS A 78 -8.52 -13.21 1.02
N GLY A 79 -8.75 -12.13 0.30
CA GLY A 79 -9.04 -12.14 -1.13
C GLY A 79 -10.47 -11.72 -1.42
N CYS A 80 -10.64 -10.55 -1.98
CA CYS A 80 -11.94 -9.99 -2.34
C CYS A 80 -12.38 -10.55 -3.70
N VAL A 81 -13.41 -11.40 -3.73
CA VAL A 81 -13.90 -12.05 -4.96
C VAL A 81 -14.45 -11.07 -6.00
N THR A 82 -14.94 -9.91 -5.56
CA THR A 82 -15.43 -8.86 -6.46
C THR A 82 -14.33 -7.88 -6.86
N HIS A 83 -13.14 -8.00 -6.27
CA HIS A 83 -12.06 -7.02 -6.36
C HIS A 83 -12.47 -5.59 -5.93
N SER A 84 -13.57 -5.48 -5.17
CA SER A 84 -14.04 -4.21 -4.63
C SER A 84 -13.02 -3.60 -3.67
N TYR A 85 -12.52 -4.41 -2.72
CA TYR A 85 -11.42 -3.99 -1.83
C TYR A 85 -10.14 -3.78 -2.63
N PHE A 86 -9.52 -2.61 -2.47
CA PHE A 86 -8.34 -2.27 -3.24
C PHE A 86 -7.15 -3.18 -2.90
N SER A 87 -6.51 -3.69 -3.94
CA SER A 87 -5.23 -4.37 -3.86
C SER A 87 -4.42 -4.06 -5.11
N SER A 88 -3.14 -3.81 -4.96
CA SER A 88 -2.23 -3.59 -6.07
C SER A 88 -2.14 -4.80 -7.03
N ALA A 89 -2.42 -6.00 -6.54
CA ALA A 89 -2.31 -7.24 -7.33
C ALA A 89 -3.22 -7.26 -8.57
N PHE A 90 -4.43 -6.71 -8.45
CA PHE A 90 -5.41 -6.68 -9.55
C PHE A 90 -5.80 -5.26 -9.99
N THR A 91 -5.01 -4.28 -9.61
CA THR A 91 -5.16 -2.88 -10.05
C THR A 91 -3.84 -2.39 -10.65
N THR A 92 -3.00 -1.69 -9.89
CA THR A 92 -1.76 -1.07 -10.37
C THR A 92 -0.78 -2.06 -10.98
N MET A 93 -0.69 -3.30 -10.47
CA MET A 93 0.18 -4.33 -11.04
C MET A 93 -0.35 -4.78 -12.41
N LYS A 94 -1.68 -5.00 -12.51
CA LYS A 94 -2.31 -5.32 -13.78
C LYS A 94 -2.03 -4.22 -14.81
N ASP A 95 -2.29 -2.97 -14.45
CA ASP A 95 -2.08 -1.83 -15.35
C ASP A 95 -0.60 -1.71 -15.76
N ALA A 96 0.32 -1.94 -14.82
CA ALA A 96 1.76 -1.93 -15.12
C ALA A 96 2.16 -3.04 -16.14
N LEU A 97 1.64 -4.25 -15.95
CA LEU A 97 1.89 -5.38 -16.87
C LEU A 97 1.29 -5.12 -18.24
N ASP A 98 0.10 -4.56 -18.33
CA ASP A 98 -0.59 -4.21 -19.56
C ASP A 98 0.20 -3.19 -20.41
N THR A 99 1.08 -2.40 -19.80
CA THR A 99 1.98 -1.50 -20.55
C THR A 99 3.05 -2.24 -21.36
N GLY A 100 3.31 -3.51 -21.09
CA GLY A 100 4.43 -4.28 -21.64
C GLY A 100 5.82 -3.81 -21.15
N ARG A 101 5.90 -2.86 -20.21
CA ARG A 101 7.14 -2.27 -19.69
C ARG A 101 7.48 -2.72 -18.28
N CYS A 102 6.67 -3.57 -17.69
CA CYS A 102 6.84 -4.12 -16.36
C CYS A 102 7.17 -5.61 -16.44
N THR A 103 8.19 -6.04 -15.72
CA THR A 103 8.50 -7.46 -15.53
C THR A 103 8.22 -7.83 -14.08
N LEU A 104 7.31 -8.76 -13.86
CA LEU A 104 7.00 -9.31 -12.55
C LEU A 104 7.78 -10.59 -12.32
N VAL A 105 8.63 -10.62 -11.30
CA VAL A 105 9.32 -11.84 -10.85
C VAL A 105 8.63 -12.36 -9.60
N THR A 106 7.84 -13.43 -9.75
CA THR A 106 7.22 -14.14 -8.64
C THR A 106 8.14 -15.20 -8.07
N GLY A 107 7.96 -15.55 -6.80
CA GLY A 107 8.81 -16.56 -6.13
C GLY A 107 10.24 -16.09 -5.86
N GLY A 108 10.55 -14.81 -6.05
CA GLY A 108 11.80 -14.19 -5.66
C GLY A 108 11.69 -13.57 -4.27
N MET A 109 12.54 -14.02 -3.33
CA MET A 109 12.64 -13.40 -2.00
C MET A 109 13.76 -12.37 -2.03
N ALA A 110 13.45 -11.09 -2.08
CA ALA A 110 14.42 -10.03 -2.02
C ALA A 110 15.20 -10.08 -0.69
N TYR A 111 16.52 -10.02 -0.80
CA TYR A 111 17.41 -10.27 0.33
C TYR A 111 18.29 -9.06 0.65
N GLN A 112 18.87 -8.44 -0.36
CA GLN A 112 19.89 -7.40 -0.21
C GLN A 112 19.82 -6.38 -1.36
N VAL A 113 20.07 -5.12 -1.05
CA VAL A 113 20.34 -4.08 -2.05
C VAL A 113 21.81 -4.14 -2.45
N LEU A 114 22.07 -4.20 -3.74
CA LEU A 114 23.42 -4.18 -4.29
C LEU A 114 23.89 -2.74 -4.48
N MET A 115 25.05 -2.41 -3.93
CA MET A 115 25.64 -1.08 -4.01
C MET A 115 26.83 -1.07 -4.97
N ASP A 116 26.98 0.02 -5.69
CA ASP A 116 28.20 0.33 -6.41
C ASP A 116 29.21 1.00 -5.45
N ALA A 117 30.35 0.39 -5.24
CA ALA A 117 31.34 0.84 -4.26
C ALA A 117 32.00 2.19 -4.63
N LYS A 118 32.07 2.54 -5.93
CA LYS A 118 32.69 3.79 -6.40
C LYS A 118 31.71 4.97 -6.34
N THR A 119 30.50 4.77 -6.84
CA THR A 119 29.49 5.83 -6.92
C THR A 119 28.62 5.93 -5.68
N ARG A 120 28.64 4.92 -4.79
CA ARG A 120 27.77 4.79 -3.61
C ARG A 120 26.27 4.82 -3.95
N ARG A 121 25.91 4.37 -5.14
CA ARG A 121 24.51 4.28 -5.58
C ARG A 121 24.03 2.84 -5.57
N ALA A 122 22.75 2.66 -5.26
CA ALA A 122 22.11 1.38 -5.48
C ALA A 122 22.14 1.03 -6.97
N ARG A 123 22.55 -0.21 -7.30
CA ARG A 123 22.66 -0.70 -8.67
C ARG A 123 21.73 -1.88 -8.96
N GLY A 124 21.11 -2.46 -7.94
CA GLY A 124 20.25 -3.61 -8.11
C GLY A 124 19.84 -4.26 -6.80
N VAL A 125 19.25 -5.43 -6.92
CA VAL A 125 18.79 -6.25 -5.78
C VAL A 125 19.26 -7.69 -5.97
N LEU A 126 19.75 -8.30 -4.89
CA LEU A 126 19.94 -9.73 -4.76
C LEU A 126 18.64 -10.35 -4.22
N TYR A 127 18.17 -11.41 -4.85
CA TYR A 127 17.04 -12.19 -4.37
C TYR A 127 17.35 -13.69 -4.40
N ILE A 128 16.69 -14.44 -3.54
CA ILE A 128 16.75 -15.90 -3.54
C ILE A 128 15.56 -16.41 -4.36
N ASP A 129 15.86 -17.14 -5.40
CA ASP A 129 14.83 -17.84 -6.17
C ASP A 129 14.27 -19.00 -5.33
N ARG A 130 12.98 -18.97 -5.08
CA ARG A 130 12.31 -19.89 -4.18
C ARG A 130 12.31 -21.34 -4.67
N ALA A 131 12.27 -21.56 -5.96
CA ALA A 131 12.24 -22.89 -6.56
C ALA A 131 13.63 -23.54 -6.53
N THR A 132 14.67 -22.79 -6.92
CA THR A 132 16.03 -23.31 -7.06
C THR A 132 16.87 -23.12 -5.78
N ARG A 133 16.42 -22.28 -4.85
CA ARG A 133 17.18 -21.86 -3.65
C ARG A 133 18.49 -21.15 -3.98
N GLN A 134 18.68 -20.71 -5.20
CA GLN A 134 19.89 -20.03 -5.64
C GLN A 134 19.73 -18.50 -5.60
N PRO A 135 20.82 -17.77 -5.27
CA PRO A 135 20.83 -16.31 -5.37
C PRO A 135 20.83 -15.88 -6.84
N LYS A 136 20.08 -14.83 -7.13
CA LYS A 136 20.02 -14.17 -8.43
C LYS A 136 20.06 -12.66 -8.24
N GLU A 137 20.55 -11.93 -9.23
CA GLU A 137 20.66 -10.48 -9.22
C GLU A 137 19.77 -9.87 -10.30
N ILE A 138 19.16 -8.75 -9.98
CA ILE A 138 18.46 -7.87 -10.92
C ILE A 138 19.09 -6.48 -10.80
N PHE A 139 19.46 -5.90 -11.92
CA PHE A 139 20.09 -4.57 -11.98
C PHE A 139 19.10 -3.51 -12.43
N GLY A 140 19.27 -2.29 -11.92
CA GLY A 140 18.46 -1.14 -12.27
C GLY A 140 19.15 0.18 -11.95
N ARG A 141 18.70 1.27 -12.58
CA ARG A 141 19.23 2.61 -12.31
C ARG A 141 18.76 3.19 -10.96
N ALA A 142 17.70 2.63 -10.40
CA ALA A 142 17.17 2.98 -9.09
C ALA A 142 16.54 1.73 -8.45
N VAL A 143 16.51 1.68 -7.13
CA VAL A 143 15.86 0.64 -6.34
C VAL A 143 14.85 1.31 -5.41
N ALA A 144 13.59 0.90 -5.49
CA ALA A 144 12.53 1.30 -4.56
C ALA A 144 12.20 0.13 -3.63
N LEU A 145 12.35 0.31 -2.33
CA LEU A 145 12.01 -0.70 -1.32
C LEU A 145 10.57 -0.49 -0.87
N CYS A 146 9.69 -1.37 -1.30
CA CYS A 146 8.26 -1.37 -0.94
C CYS A 146 7.87 -2.68 -0.23
N ALA A 147 8.80 -3.26 0.54
CA ALA A 147 8.67 -4.58 1.14
C ALA A 147 8.02 -4.56 2.54
N GLN A 148 7.22 -3.56 2.84
CA GLN A 148 6.67 -3.30 4.18
C GLN A 148 7.77 -2.85 5.17
N THR A 149 7.40 -2.30 6.31
CA THR A 149 8.34 -1.66 7.25
C THR A 149 9.42 -2.62 7.74
N LEU A 150 9.04 -3.77 8.30
CA LEU A 150 10.00 -4.71 8.90
C LEU A 150 10.91 -5.35 7.86
N GLU A 151 10.36 -5.77 6.73
CA GLU A 151 11.14 -6.39 5.66
C GLU A 151 12.08 -5.41 4.96
N SER A 152 11.68 -4.15 4.79
CA SER A 152 12.57 -3.10 4.27
C SER A 152 13.74 -2.86 5.21
N VAL A 153 13.50 -2.79 6.51
CA VAL A 153 14.55 -2.67 7.54
C VAL A 153 15.50 -3.88 7.51
N ARG A 154 14.95 -5.10 7.44
CA ARG A 154 15.75 -6.31 7.32
C ARG A 154 16.66 -6.28 6.08
N MET A 155 16.12 -5.88 4.93
CA MET A 155 16.90 -5.75 3.70
C MET A 155 18.03 -4.72 3.84
N LEU A 156 17.77 -3.59 4.49
CA LEU A 156 18.79 -2.56 4.71
C LEU A 156 19.91 -3.05 5.65
N PHE A 157 19.59 -3.81 6.69
CA PHE A 157 20.62 -4.46 7.53
C PHE A 157 21.41 -5.51 6.76
N ASN A 158 20.76 -6.32 5.96
CA ASN A 158 21.43 -7.33 5.11
C ASN A 158 22.31 -6.69 4.01
N SER A 159 22.11 -5.39 3.72
CA SER A 159 22.86 -4.63 2.73
C SER A 159 24.10 -3.95 3.30
N ALA A 160 24.60 -4.39 4.47
CA ALA A 160 25.83 -3.88 5.05
C ALA A 160 27.01 -4.02 4.08
N THR A 161 27.88 -3.01 4.03
CA THR A 161 29.10 -2.96 3.22
C THR A 161 30.28 -2.55 4.09
N SER A 162 31.48 -2.57 3.55
CA SER A 162 32.64 -2.02 4.26
C SER A 162 32.52 -0.50 4.53
N GLN A 163 31.73 0.22 3.74
CA GLN A 163 31.46 1.65 3.92
C GLN A 163 30.25 1.92 4.84
N ASP A 164 29.32 0.98 4.93
CA ASP A 164 28.11 1.06 5.74
C ASP A 164 27.98 -0.21 6.60
N PRO A 165 28.90 -0.45 7.57
CA PRO A 165 29.01 -1.73 8.29
C PRO A 165 27.82 -2.00 9.23
N ALA A 166 27.08 -0.95 9.64
CA ALA A 166 25.90 -1.05 10.48
C ALA A 166 24.57 -1.19 9.70
N GLY A 167 24.67 -1.45 8.39
CA GLY A 167 23.52 -1.52 7.47
C GLY A 167 23.39 -0.28 6.61
N LEU A 168 22.82 -0.46 5.42
CA LEU A 168 22.61 0.61 4.45
C LEU A 168 21.62 1.65 5.02
N ALA A 169 21.87 2.94 4.75
CA ALA A 169 21.09 4.09 5.24
C ALA A 169 21.02 4.20 6.78
N ASN A 170 21.98 3.65 7.52
CA ASN A 170 22.01 3.66 8.98
C ASN A 170 23.12 4.54 9.58
N SER A 171 23.52 5.59 8.91
CA SER A 171 24.53 6.54 9.42
C SER A 171 24.13 7.22 10.72
N SER A 172 22.84 7.38 10.97
CA SER A 172 22.27 7.93 12.21
C SER A 172 22.16 6.91 13.34
N GLY A 173 22.32 5.59 13.07
CA GLY A 173 22.05 4.51 14.02
C GLY A 173 20.57 4.34 14.37
N MET A 174 19.64 4.93 13.59
CA MET A 174 18.20 4.91 13.88
C MET A 174 17.44 3.82 13.12
N LEU A 175 18.11 3.13 12.19
CA LEU A 175 17.47 2.05 11.44
C LEU A 175 16.93 0.96 12.38
N GLY A 176 15.67 0.60 12.22
CA GLY A 176 14.99 -0.41 13.04
C GLY A 176 14.60 0.04 14.44
N LYS A 177 14.71 1.33 14.75
CA LYS A 177 14.30 1.90 16.03
C LYS A 177 13.01 2.73 15.89
N TYR A 178 12.33 2.95 17.00
CA TYR A 178 11.13 3.82 17.10
C TYR A 178 9.94 3.37 16.24
N LEU A 179 9.77 2.07 16.05
CA LEU A 179 8.53 1.54 15.51
C LEU A 179 7.43 1.75 16.57
N MET A 180 6.39 2.47 16.19
CA MET A 180 5.18 2.70 17.00
C MET A 180 3.98 1.97 16.41
#